data_b17327fd5557a9446d77b6214194ec4e
#
_entry.id   b17327fd5557a9446d77b6214194ec4e
#
_cell.length_a   1.000
_cell.length_b   1.000
_cell.length_c   1.000
_cell.angle_alpha   90.00
_cell.angle_beta   90.00
_cell.angle_gamma   90.00
#
_symmetry.space_group_name_H-M   'P 1'
#
loop_
_entity.id
_entity.type
_entity.pdbx_description
1 polymer ?
#
loop_
_entity_poly.entity_id
_entity_poly.type
_entity_poly.pdbx_seq_one_letter_code
_entity_poly.pdbx_strand_id
1 'polypeptide(L)'
;MGLIHATTTLRAKERARKKYAAEFLVDTRATDSLGPAKELKKAGIKPRGRMAYELADGRTVEYDFGLVETKFMGELTSGRVIFGPDNAEPLLGDTALESVGILVDPTTRTLK
;
A
#
# COMPACT_ATOMS: atom_id res chain seq x y z
N MET A 1 12.26 -14.58 -11.55
CA MET A 1 12.13 -13.80 -10.34
C MET A 1 10.73 -13.94 -9.78
N GLY A 2 10.60 -14.38 -8.56
CA GLY A 2 9.29 -14.55 -7.92
C GLY A 2 8.78 -13.24 -7.33
N LEU A 3 7.48 -13.06 -7.38
CA LEU A 3 6.80 -11.95 -6.75
C LEU A 3 6.13 -12.46 -5.48
N ILE A 4 6.14 -11.63 -4.44
CA ILE A 4 5.50 -11.95 -3.18
C ILE A 4 4.24 -11.11 -3.08
N HIS A 5 3.13 -11.76 -2.78
CA HIS A 5 1.85 -11.08 -2.54
C HIS A 5 1.39 -11.34 -1.11
N ALA A 6 0.72 -10.37 -0.54
CA ALA A 6 0.14 -10.51 0.78
C ALA A 6 -1.29 -9.98 0.75
N THR A 7 -2.22 -10.75 1.31
CA THR A 7 -3.59 -10.28 1.47
C THR A 7 -3.58 -9.12 2.44
N THR A 8 -4.00 -7.95 1.97
CA THR A 8 -3.92 -6.71 2.72
C THR A 8 -5.28 -6.04 2.75
N THR A 9 -5.64 -5.48 3.89
CA THR A 9 -6.88 -4.75 4.08
C THR A 9 -6.56 -3.32 4.50
N LEU A 10 -7.15 -2.36 3.79
CA LEU A 10 -7.03 -0.93 4.11
C LEU A 10 -8.38 -0.40 4.60
N ARG A 11 -8.35 0.35 5.69
CA ARG A 11 -9.50 1.05 6.24
C ARG A 11 -9.14 2.50 6.50
N ALA A 12 -10.13 3.38 6.35
CA ALA A 12 -9.92 4.82 6.63
C ALA A 12 -9.59 5.06 8.10
N LYS A 13 -10.14 4.26 8.98
CA LYS A 13 -9.90 4.35 10.42
C LYS A 13 -10.27 3.02 11.08
N GLU A 14 -9.86 2.88 12.35
CA GLU A 14 -10.22 1.73 13.15
C GLU A 14 -11.74 1.52 13.16
N ARG A 15 -12.15 0.28 13.00
CA ARG A 15 -13.56 -0.14 13.01
C ARG A 15 -14.40 0.43 11.87
N ALA A 16 -13.79 1.01 10.85
CA ALA A 16 -14.53 1.41 9.66
C ALA A 16 -15.15 0.18 9.01
N ARG A 17 -16.44 0.27 8.64
CA ARG A 17 -17.13 -0.85 8.00
C ARG A 17 -16.61 -1.10 6.60
N LYS A 18 -16.38 -0.01 5.86
CA LYS A 18 -15.88 -0.10 4.51
C LYS A 18 -14.38 -0.37 4.53
N LYS A 19 -13.95 -1.17 3.59
CA LYS A 19 -12.54 -1.55 3.47
C LYS A 19 -12.21 -1.87 2.03
N TYR A 20 -10.94 -1.79 1.70
CA TYR A 20 -10.40 -2.31 0.45
C TYR A 20 -9.49 -3.48 0.81
N ALA A 21 -9.83 -4.67 0.35
CA ALA A 21 -9.04 -5.87 0.60
C ALA A 21 -8.66 -6.51 -0.73
N ALA A 22 -7.40 -6.85 -0.88
CA ALA A 22 -6.89 -7.45 -2.10
C ALA A 22 -5.55 -8.13 -1.84
N GLU A 23 -5.07 -8.87 -2.84
CA GLU A 23 -3.70 -9.36 -2.84
C GLU A 23 -2.79 -8.21 -3.28
N PHE A 24 -1.96 -7.72 -2.37
CA PHE A 24 -1.01 -6.64 -2.65
C PHE A 24 0.34 -7.20 -3.02
N LEU A 25 0.94 -6.66 -4.07
CA LEU A 25 2.33 -6.98 -4.40
C LEU A 25 3.23 -6.33 -3.36
N VAL A 26 4.09 -7.13 -2.74
CA VAL A 26 5.07 -6.61 -1.78
C VAL A 26 6.23 -6.01 -2.58
N ASP A 27 6.44 -4.70 -2.43
CA ASP A 27 7.47 -3.99 -3.18
C ASP A 27 8.29 -3.11 -2.24
N THR A 28 9.47 -3.62 -1.87
CA THR A 28 10.36 -2.91 -0.94
C THR A 28 11.03 -1.68 -1.57
N ARG A 29 10.91 -1.52 -2.90
CA ARG A 29 11.41 -0.32 -3.57
C ARG A 29 10.43 0.84 -3.47
N ALA A 30 9.16 0.54 -3.20
CA ALA A 30 8.14 1.57 -2.99
C ALA A 30 8.13 1.96 -1.53
N THR A 31 8.25 3.24 -1.24
CA THR A 31 8.21 3.73 0.15
C THR A 31 6.80 3.60 0.72
N ASP A 32 5.81 4.13 0.01
CA ASP A 32 4.42 4.11 0.44
C ASP A 32 3.63 3.04 -0.30
N SER A 33 2.58 2.55 0.34
CA SER A 33 1.64 1.65 -0.30
C SER A 33 0.81 2.40 -1.34
N LEU A 34 0.24 1.68 -2.29
CA LEU A 34 -0.51 2.26 -3.40
C LEU A 34 -1.70 1.37 -3.70
N GLY A 35 -2.82 1.98 -4.02
CA GLY A 35 -4.00 1.25 -4.48
C GLY A 35 -4.71 2.02 -5.57
N PRO A 36 -5.64 1.35 -6.30
CA PRO A 36 -6.43 2.03 -7.32
C PRO A 36 -7.31 3.10 -6.66
N ALA A 37 -7.27 4.32 -7.17
CA ALA A 37 -8.00 5.44 -6.59
C ALA A 37 -9.50 5.14 -6.45
N LYS A 38 -10.08 4.52 -7.47
CA LYS A 38 -11.50 4.20 -7.49
C LYS A 38 -11.89 3.29 -6.31
N GLU A 39 -11.07 2.25 -6.06
CA GLU A 39 -11.35 1.29 -4.99
C GLU A 39 -11.13 1.91 -3.61
N LEU A 40 -10.11 2.75 -3.48
CA LEU A 40 -9.84 3.43 -2.22
C LEU A 40 -11.00 4.38 -1.86
N LYS A 41 -11.51 5.11 -2.85
CA LYS A 41 -12.65 6.01 -2.63
C LYS A 41 -13.92 5.24 -2.25
N LYS A 42 -14.15 4.09 -2.89
CA LYS A 42 -15.29 3.23 -2.53
C LYS A 42 -15.18 2.74 -1.08
N ALA A 43 -13.96 2.55 -0.59
CA ALA A 43 -13.72 2.13 0.78
C ALA A 43 -13.83 3.28 1.78
N GLY A 44 -14.20 4.48 1.33
CA GLY A 44 -14.35 5.64 2.20
C GLY A 44 -13.04 6.31 2.55
N ILE A 45 -11.96 5.96 1.89
CA ILE A 45 -10.65 6.57 2.11
C ILE A 45 -10.60 7.87 1.31
N LYS A 46 -10.33 8.97 1.99
CA LYS A 46 -10.35 10.30 1.37
C LYS A 46 -8.94 10.84 1.18
N PRO A 47 -8.69 11.53 0.06
CA PRO A 47 -7.40 12.20 -0.12
C PRO A 47 -7.17 13.22 1.00
N ARG A 48 -5.95 13.22 1.53
CA ARG A 48 -5.54 14.13 2.59
C ARG A 48 -4.52 15.15 2.09
N GLY A 49 -3.94 14.92 0.92
CA GLY A 49 -2.98 15.83 0.33
C GLY A 49 -2.43 15.26 -0.97
N ARG A 50 -1.47 15.96 -1.56
CA ARG A 50 -0.78 15.53 -2.77
C ARG A 50 0.71 15.52 -2.53
N MET A 51 1.40 14.58 -3.15
CA MET A 51 2.85 14.50 -3.12
C MET A 51 3.39 14.15 -4.48
N ALA A 52 4.60 14.59 -4.75
CA ALA A 52 5.32 14.22 -5.95
C ALA A 52 6.07 12.92 -5.70
N TYR A 53 6.00 12.01 -6.65
CA TYR A 53 6.69 10.72 -6.60
C TYR A 53 7.54 10.57 -7.83
N GLU A 54 8.77 10.09 -7.65
CA GLU A 54 9.67 9.83 -8.76
C GLU A 54 9.44 8.42 -9.29
N LEU A 55 9.22 8.32 -10.60
CA LEU A 55 9.05 7.03 -11.27
C LEU A 55 10.42 6.44 -11.63
N ALA A 56 10.42 5.15 -11.98
CA ALA A 56 11.63 4.44 -12.32
C ALA A 56 12.38 5.06 -13.51
N ASP A 57 11.68 5.74 -14.40
CA ASP A 57 12.28 6.42 -15.56
C ASP A 57 12.75 7.84 -15.26
N GLY A 58 12.71 8.26 -14.00
CA GLY A 58 13.15 9.57 -13.57
C GLY A 58 12.10 10.67 -13.65
N ARG A 59 10.92 10.38 -14.23
CA ARG A 59 9.85 11.38 -14.28
C ARG A 59 9.22 11.54 -12.90
N THR A 60 8.75 12.75 -12.64
CA THR A 60 8.03 13.05 -11.41
C THR A 60 6.56 13.19 -11.72
N VAL A 61 5.71 12.53 -10.96
CA VAL A 61 4.26 12.64 -11.06
C VAL A 61 3.68 12.98 -9.70
N GLU A 62 2.58 13.69 -9.70
CA GLU A 62 1.87 14.00 -8.46
C GLU A 62 0.65 13.10 -8.32
N TYR A 63 0.49 12.54 -7.12
CA TYR A 63 -0.67 11.73 -6.77
C TYR A 63 -1.26 12.22 -5.47
N ASP A 64 -2.56 12.03 -5.30
CA ASP A 64 -3.19 12.19 -4.00
C ASP A 64 -2.72 11.08 -3.08
N PHE A 65 -2.69 11.35 -1.78
CA PHE A 65 -2.47 10.32 -0.78
C PHE A 65 -3.51 10.44 0.32
N GLY A 66 -3.78 9.32 0.97
CA GLY A 66 -4.63 9.27 2.16
C GLY A 66 -3.90 8.60 3.30
N LEU A 67 -4.51 8.62 4.48
CA LEU A 67 -4.01 7.92 5.65
C LEU A 67 -4.95 6.78 5.94
N VAL A 68 -4.39 5.60 6.17
CA VAL A 68 -5.16 4.38 6.33
C VAL A 68 -4.61 3.51 7.44
N GLU A 69 -5.50 2.68 7.97
CA GLU A 69 -5.11 1.55 8.78
C GLU A 69 -4.86 0.39 7.83
N THR A 70 -3.71 -0.25 7.96
CA THR A 70 -3.26 -1.34 7.07
C THR A 70 -3.11 -2.62 7.88
N LYS A 71 -3.79 -3.66 7.44
CA LYS A 71 -3.71 -4.98 8.09
C LYS A 71 -3.22 -6.02 7.09
N PHE A 72 -2.16 -6.72 7.46
CA PHE A 72 -1.59 -7.81 6.65
C PHE A 72 -0.80 -8.75 7.55
N MET A 73 -0.83 -10.04 7.25
CA MET A 73 -0.09 -11.07 7.98
C MET A 73 -0.34 -11.04 9.50
N GLY A 74 -1.58 -10.70 9.91
CA GLY A 74 -1.91 -10.61 11.33
C GLY A 74 -1.40 -9.36 12.02
N GLU A 75 -0.69 -8.49 11.30
CA GLU A 75 -0.14 -7.25 11.82
C GLU A 75 -0.99 -6.06 11.45
N LEU A 76 -0.95 -5.04 12.28
CA LEU A 76 -1.71 -3.80 12.08
C LEU A 76 -0.79 -2.61 12.16
N THR A 77 -0.87 -1.73 11.18
CA THR A 77 -0.13 -0.49 11.18
C THR A 77 -0.97 0.62 10.55
N SER A 78 -0.48 1.83 10.59
CA SER A 78 -1.12 2.95 9.91
C SER A 78 -0.06 3.69 9.09
N GLY A 79 -0.50 4.31 8.00
CA GLY A 79 0.42 5.02 7.15
C GLY A 79 -0.26 5.59 5.93
N ARG A 80 0.55 5.98 4.97
CA ARG A 80 0.06 6.57 3.73
C ARG A 80 -0.30 5.53 2.70
N VAL A 81 -1.32 5.84 1.92
CA VAL A 81 -1.62 5.10 0.70
C VAL A 81 -1.74 6.10 -0.45
N ILE A 82 -1.08 5.79 -1.56
CA ILE A 82 -1.15 6.60 -2.77
C ILE A 82 -2.38 6.21 -3.55
N PHE A 83 -3.14 7.22 -4.03
CA PHE A 83 -4.26 7.00 -4.94
C PHE A 83 -3.70 6.89 -6.35
N GLY A 84 -3.41 5.67 -6.76
CA GLY A 84 -2.84 5.40 -8.08
C GLY A 84 -3.89 5.34 -9.17
N PRO A 85 -3.46 5.07 -10.41
CA PRO A 85 -4.40 4.87 -11.52
C PRO A 85 -5.40 3.75 -11.22
N ASP A 86 -6.59 3.81 -11.82
CA ASP A 86 -7.65 2.83 -11.54
C ASP A 86 -7.29 1.41 -11.95
N ASN A 87 -6.33 1.25 -12.86
CA ASN A 87 -5.85 -0.06 -13.28
C ASN A 87 -4.56 -0.48 -12.58
N ALA A 88 -4.12 0.26 -11.56
CA ALA A 88 -2.88 -0.04 -10.87
C ALA A 88 -3.02 -1.31 -10.03
N GLU A 89 -1.97 -2.11 -10.04
CA GLU A 89 -1.86 -3.23 -9.11
C GLU A 89 -1.59 -2.66 -7.70
N PRO A 90 -2.33 -3.10 -6.69
CA PRO A 90 -2.07 -2.61 -5.34
C PRO A 90 -0.70 -3.07 -4.86
N LEU A 91 0.04 -2.14 -4.24
CA LEU A 91 1.40 -2.37 -3.73
C LEU A 91 1.44 -2.16 -2.23
N LEU A 92 2.15 -3.04 -1.54
CA LEU A 92 2.45 -2.88 -0.12
C LEU A 92 3.87 -2.33 -0.03
N GLY A 93 4.00 -1.11 0.48
CA GLY A 93 5.27 -0.39 0.50
C GLY A 93 6.15 -0.76 1.68
N ASP A 94 7.42 -0.36 1.58
CA ASP A 94 8.45 -0.70 2.55
C ASP A 94 8.16 -0.15 3.94
N THR A 95 7.59 1.05 4.03
CA THR A 95 7.27 1.67 5.32
C THR A 95 6.29 0.81 6.11
N ALA A 96 5.28 0.23 5.46
CA ALA A 96 4.33 -0.65 6.14
C ALA A 96 5.02 -1.91 6.67
N LEU A 97 5.91 -2.49 5.88
CA LEU A 97 6.65 -3.68 6.29
C LEU A 97 7.57 -3.38 7.47
N GLU A 98 8.35 -2.32 7.38
CA GLU A 98 9.28 -1.93 8.44
C GLU A 98 8.55 -1.60 9.74
N SER A 99 7.40 -0.96 9.65
CA SER A 99 6.66 -0.52 10.85
C SER A 99 6.22 -1.69 11.72
N VAL A 100 6.09 -2.88 11.16
CA VAL A 100 5.72 -4.09 11.92
C VAL A 100 6.86 -5.11 12.00
N GLY A 101 8.06 -4.71 11.58
CA GLY A 101 9.25 -5.54 11.70
C GLY A 101 9.32 -6.72 10.73
N ILE A 102 8.59 -6.65 9.62
CA ILE A 102 8.61 -7.72 8.63
C ILE A 102 9.70 -7.45 7.61
N LEU A 103 10.49 -8.46 7.33
CA LEU A 103 11.55 -8.41 6.33
C LEU A 103 11.21 -9.34 5.17
N VAL A 104 11.61 -8.93 3.97
CA VAL A 104 11.51 -9.80 2.80
C VAL A 104 12.78 -10.65 2.74
N ASP A 105 12.61 -11.96 2.70
CA ASP A 105 13.74 -12.87 2.52
C ASP A 105 13.97 -13.07 1.03
N PRO A 106 15.07 -12.55 0.47
CA PRO A 106 15.32 -12.67 -0.96
C PRO A 106 15.66 -14.08 -1.41
N THR A 107 16.11 -14.92 -0.50
CA THR A 107 16.50 -16.30 -0.83
C THR A 107 15.27 -17.19 -0.97
N THR A 108 14.38 -17.15 0.02
CA THR A 108 13.18 -17.98 0.02
C THR A 108 11.97 -17.28 -0.59
N ARG A 109 12.09 -15.97 -0.82
CA ARG A 109 11.00 -15.12 -1.33
C ARG A 109 9.77 -15.17 -0.41
N THR A 110 10.03 -15.17 0.89
CA THR A 110 8.99 -15.18 1.91
C THR A 110 9.12 -13.95 2.80
N LEU A 111 8.06 -13.66 3.52
CA LEU A 111 8.04 -12.59 4.51
C LEU A 111 8.33 -13.17 5.89
N LYS A 112 9.06 -12.43 6.66
CA LYS A 112 9.40 -12.81 8.03
C LYS A 112 8.96 -11.78 9.03
#